data_7077508460b0bbf1ca2a557981aba3d2
#
_entry.id   7077508460b0bbf1ca2a557981aba3d2
#
_cell.length_a   1.000
_cell.length_b   1.000
_cell.length_c   1.000
_cell.angle_alpha   90.00
_cell.angle_beta   90.00
_cell.angle_gamma   90.00
#
_symmetry.space_group_name_H-M   'P 1'
#
loop_
_entity.id
_entity.type
_entity.pdbx_description
1 polymer ?
#
loop_
_entity_poly.entity_id
_entity_poly.type
_entity_poly.pdbx_seq_one_letter_code
_entity_poly.pdbx_strand_id
1 'polypeptide(L)'
;MSDPLPRVGGLAESDKFERLVEAAPDAWWSSVGPFAGLHQLNVVRVEYFRRVFGGFGGKRALDIGCGGGILSEALVAEGALVTGVDPSEKSLAAARAHAARSGLSVDYRLATAENLVSCNFTDPFDLVFAVDVLEHVDDRDRTLAGVAQVLAPGGGLGFLTHNRTIAAFLQVIWDEEYVHHTMPEGLHDFARFITPGELTDGLQRNGMVVQEMKGIARAEDGTGRRVLTDDLTVTYLGWALRTR
;
A
#
# COMPACT_ATOMS: atom_id res chain seq x y z
N MET A 1 -11.82 27.85 -2.57
CA MET A 1 -11.00 27.23 -1.48
C MET A 1 -11.67 25.92 -1.17
N SER A 2 -10.99 24.80 -1.36
CA SER A 2 -11.50 23.49 -0.91
C SER A 2 -11.59 23.51 0.62
N ASP A 3 -12.62 22.89 1.17
CA ASP A 3 -12.72 22.72 2.62
C ASP A 3 -11.48 22.00 3.14
N PRO A 4 -10.99 22.34 4.35
CA PRO A 4 -9.83 21.67 4.93
C PRO A 4 -10.14 20.18 5.13
N LEU A 5 -9.12 19.33 4.94
CA LEU A 5 -9.24 17.89 5.19
C LEU A 5 -9.64 17.64 6.65
N PRO A 6 -10.47 16.62 6.92
CA PRO A 6 -10.87 16.31 8.29
C PRO A 6 -9.67 15.83 9.11
N ARG A 7 -9.62 16.20 10.39
CA ARG A 7 -8.67 15.59 11.33
C ARG A 7 -9.09 14.16 11.63
N VAL A 8 -8.13 13.23 11.62
CA VAL A 8 -8.39 11.82 11.85
C VAL A 8 -7.58 11.22 13.01
N GLY A 9 -6.73 12.03 13.65
CA GLY A 9 -5.97 11.59 14.82
C GLY A 9 -6.87 11.08 15.94
N GLY A 10 -6.46 9.97 16.56
CA GLY A 10 -7.22 9.31 17.64
C GLY A 10 -8.36 8.40 17.20
N LEU A 11 -8.64 8.29 15.90
CA LEU A 11 -9.56 7.29 15.36
C LEU A 11 -8.84 5.93 15.19
N ALA A 12 -9.63 4.84 15.15
CA ALA A 12 -9.12 3.55 14.70
C ALA A 12 -8.64 3.64 13.25
N GLU A 13 -7.65 2.83 12.86
CA GLU A 13 -7.02 2.95 11.53
C GLU A 13 -8.04 2.81 10.39
N SER A 14 -8.96 1.84 10.48
CA SER A 14 -10.04 1.69 9.50
C SER A 14 -10.94 2.92 9.39
N ASP A 15 -11.23 3.57 10.52
CA ASP A 15 -12.15 4.71 10.58
C ASP A 15 -11.53 5.98 9.99
N LYS A 16 -10.20 6.09 9.98
CA LYS A 16 -9.49 7.22 9.36
C LYS A 16 -9.82 7.31 7.87
N PHE A 17 -9.68 6.19 7.15
CA PHE A 17 -9.96 6.13 5.71
C PHE A 17 -11.44 6.25 5.38
N GLU A 18 -12.32 5.63 6.19
CA GLU A 18 -13.78 5.83 6.08
C GLU A 18 -14.16 7.31 6.15
N ARG A 19 -13.59 8.04 7.11
CA ARG A 19 -13.87 9.46 7.29
C ARG A 19 -13.36 10.32 6.12
N LEU A 20 -12.22 9.96 5.54
CA LEU A 20 -11.66 10.66 4.39
C LEU A 20 -12.56 10.51 3.15
N VAL A 21 -13.01 9.31 2.89
CA VAL A 21 -13.90 9.03 1.75
C VAL A 21 -15.29 9.63 1.98
N GLU A 22 -15.78 9.69 3.23
CA GLU A 22 -17.02 10.43 3.56
C GLU A 22 -16.92 11.91 3.21
N ALA A 23 -15.81 12.55 3.58
CA ALA A 23 -15.59 13.97 3.34
C ALA A 23 -15.36 14.30 1.86
N ALA A 24 -14.78 13.37 1.10
CA ALA A 24 -14.50 13.51 -0.32
C ALA A 24 -14.66 12.18 -1.05
N PRO A 25 -15.86 11.85 -1.55
CA PRO A 25 -16.13 10.54 -2.20
C PRO A 25 -15.23 10.21 -3.39
N ASP A 26 -14.74 11.23 -4.09
CA ASP A 26 -13.83 11.07 -5.24
C ASP A 26 -12.35 11.15 -4.84
N ALA A 27 -12.02 11.21 -3.54
CA ALA A 27 -10.67 11.45 -3.04
C ALA A 27 -9.62 10.49 -3.65
N TRP A 28 -9.95 9.20 -3.79
CA TRP A 28 -9.03 8.19 -4.32
C TRP A 28 -8.59 8.46 -5.76
N TRP A 29 -9.45 9.03 -6.60
CA TRP A 29 -9.19 9.19 -8.04
C TRP A 29 -9.11 10.65 -8.47
N SER A 30 -9.22 11.58 -7.53
CA SER A 30 -9.05 13.00 -7.79
C SER A 30 -7.57 13.31 -8.09
N SER A 31 -7.32 14.15 -9.08
CA SER A 31 -5.97 14.68 -9.36
C SER A 31 -5.49 15.71 -8.33
N VAL A 32 -6.38 16.10 -7.43
CA VAL A 32 -6.13 17.02 -6.31
C VAL A 32 -6.70 16.39 -5.03
N GLY A 33 -6.04 16.60 -3.89
CA GLY A 33 -6.50 16.07 -2.61
C GLY A 33 -5.58 15.01 -2.02
N PRO A 34 -6.02 14.31 -0.95
CA PRO A 34 -5.13 13.53 -0.09
C PRO A 34 -4.47 12.34 -0.79
N PHE A 35 -5.08 11.78 -1.81
CA PHE A 35 -4.53 10.60 -2.50
C PHE A 35 -3.89 10.91 -3.87
N ALA A 36 -3.86 12.20 -4.28
CA ALA A 36 -3.28 12.61 -5.57
C ALA A 36 -1.80 12.20 -5.70
N GLY A 37 -1.03 12.27 -4.62
CA GLY A 37 0.37 11.84 -4.57
C GLY A 37 0.57 10.35 -4.83
N LEU A 38 -0.42 9.51 -4.49
CA LEU A 38 -0.35 8.06 -4.70
C LEU A 38 -0.33 7.68 -6.19
N HIS A 39 -0.96 8.46 -7.06
CA HIS A 39 -0.94 8.21 -8.50
C HIS A 39 0.47 8.36 -9.09
N GLN A 40 1.22 9.39 -8.66
CA GLN A 40 2.62 9.55 -9.09
C GLN A 40 3.51 8.45 -8.51
N LEU A 41 3.29 8.09 -7.26
CA LEU A 41 4.01 7.01 -6.59
C LEU A 41 3.71 5.66 -7.25
N ASN A 42 2.47 5.45 -7.71
CA ASN A 42 2.04 4.21 -8.35
C ASN A 42 2.85 3.89 -9.62
N VAL A 43 3.23 4.90 -10.39
CA VAL A 43 4.06 4.71 -11.59
C VAL A 43 5.40 4.04 -11.22
N VAL A 44 6.07 4.55 -10.20
CA VAL A 44 7.39 4.04 -9.76
C VAL A 44 7.28 2.65 -9.15
N ARG A 45 6.29 2.42 -8.27
CA ARG A 45 6.13 1.13 -7.60
C ARG A 45 5.69 0.02 -8.55
N VAL A 46 4.80 0.29 -9.51
CA VAL A 46 4.39 -0.70 -10.52
C VAL A 46 5.56 -1.05 -11.43
N GLU A 47 6.35 -0.07 -11.89
CA GLU A 47 7.54 -0.32 -12.70
C GLU A 47 8.58 -1.15 -11.93
N TYR A 48 8.82 -0.83 -10.65
CA TYR A 48 9.69 -1.61 -9.79
C TYR A 48 9.21 -3.07 -9.67
N PHE A 49 7.96 -3.27 -9.28
CA PHE A 49 7.40 -4.62 -9.08
C PHE A 49 7.33 -5.41 -10.39
N ARG A 50 7.01 -4.77 -11.51
CA ARG A 50 7.06 -5.41 -12.84
C ARG A 50 8.47 -5.94 -13.15
N ARG A 51 9.50 -5.15 -12.87
CA ARG A 51 10.90 -5.54 -13.08
C ARG A 51 11.28 -6.74 -12.21
N VAL A 52 11.01 -6.67 -10.92
CA VAL A 52 11.48 -7.71 -9.96
C VAL A 52 10.70 -9.00 -10.04
N PHE A 53 9.42 -8.95 -10.42
CA PHE A 53 8.57 -10.12 -10.59
C PHE A 53 8.51 -10.66 -12.03
N GLY A 54 9.17 -10.03 -12.99
CA GLY A 54 9.16 -10.44 -14.39
C GLY A 54 7.78 -10.27 -15.06
N GLY A 55 7.04 -9.20 -14.71
CA GLY A 55 5.69 -8.93 -15.19
C GLY A 55 4.59 -9.58 -14.35
N PHE A 56 3.32 -9.24 -14.68
CA PHE A 56 2.14 -9.66 -13.93
C PHE A 56 1.19 -10.56 -14.72
N GLY A 57 1.37 -10.67 -16.04
CA GLY A 57 0.46 -11.38 -16.95
C GLY A 57 0.12 -12.80 -16.49
N GLY A 58 -1.17 -13.08 -16.30
CA GLY A 58 -1.71 -14.35 -15.87
C GLY A 58 -1.47 -14.73 -14.41
N LYS A 59 -0.72 -13.92 -13.64
CA LYS A 59 -0.45 -14.16 -12.21
C LYS A 59 -1.65 -13.80 -11.35
N ARG A 60 -1.90 -14.61 -10.34
CA ARG A 60 -2.86 -14.31 -9.28
C ARG A 60 -2.20 -13.37 -8.28
N ALA A 61 -2.76 -12.18 -8.11
CA ALA A 61 -2.24 -11.15 -7.22
C ALA A 61 -3.25 -10.77 -6.13
N LEU A 62 -2.79 -10.64 -4.88
CA LEU A 62 -3.56 -10.08 -3.77
C LEU A 62 -3.01 -8.70 -3.44
N ASP A 63 -3.87 -7.69 -3.45
CA ASP A 63 -3.58 -6.32 -3.03
C ASP A 63 -4.23 -6.08 -1.66
N ILE A 64 -3.40 -6.03 -0.61
CA ILE A 64 -3.84 -5.86 0.78
C ILE A 64 -3.91 -4.35 1.08
N GLY A 65 -5.02 -3.91 1.69
CA GLY A 65 -5.27 -2.48 1.90
C GLY A 65 -5.41 -1.74 0.57
N CYS A 66 -6.16 -2.31 -0.36
CA CYS A 66 -6.24 -1.82 -1.73
C CYS A 66 -6.87 -0.43 -1.87
N GLY A 67 -7.53 0.08 -0.81
CA GLY A 67 -8.19 1.38 -0.79
C GLY A 67 -9.14 1.57 -1.98
N GLY A 68 -8.96 2.67 -2.71
CA GLY A 68 -9.70 2.97 -3.94
C GLY A 68 -9.26 2.21 -5.17
N GLY A 69 -8.34 1.24 -5.06
CA GLY A 69 -7.97 0.34 -6.16
C GLY A 69 -6.85 0.84 -7.07
N ILE A 70 -6.10 1.87 -6.70
CA ILE A 70 -5.06 2.48 -7.55
C ILE A 70 -3.99 1.46 -8.00
N LEU A 71 -3.49 0.64 -7.08
CA LEU A 71 -2.53 -0.43 -7.42
C LEU A 71 -3.23 -1.59 -8.10
N SER A 72 -4.36 -2.04 -7.56
CA SER A 72 -5.15 -3.15 -8.10
C SER A 72 -5.45 -2.99 -9.58
N GLU A 73 -5.94 -1.81 -10.00
CA GLU A 73 -6.28 -1.55 -11.41
C GLU A 73 -5.05 -1.51 -12.30
N ALA A 74 -3.92 -0.97 -11.82
CA ALA A 74 -2.67 -0.97 -12.58
C ALA A 74 -2.15 -2.40 -12.80
N LEU A 75 -2.27 -3.28 -11.81
CA LEU A 75 -1.89 -4.70 -11.94
C LEU A 75 -2.79 -5.43 -12.95
N VAL A 76 -4.12 -5.19 -12.92
CA VAL A 76 -5.05 -5.76 -13.91
C VAL A 76 -4.75 -5.26 -15.32
N ALA A 77 -4.46 -3.97 -15.47
CA ALA A 77 -4.09 -3.39 -16.77
C ALA A 77 -2.85 -4.05 -17.40
N GLU A 78 -1.98 -4.62 -16.56
CA GLU A 78 -0.81 -5.41 -17.00
C GLU A 78 -1.07 -6.93 -17.03
N GLY A 79 -2.33 -7.36 -16.92
CA GLY A 79 -2.78 -8.73 -17.15
C GLY A 79 -2.80 -9.64 -15.92
N ALA A 80 -2.67 -9.11 -14.70
CA ALA A 80 -2.85 -9.88 -13.47
C ALA A 80 -4.32 -10.24 -13.21
N LEU A 81 -4.55 -11.33 -12.49
CA LEU A 81 -5.83 -11.70 -11.89
C LEU A 81 -5.84 -11.20 -10.44
N VAL A 82 -6.48 -10.05 -10.19
CA VAL A 82 -6.33 -9.33 -8.92
C VAL A 82 -7.53 -9.54 -8.00
N THR A 83 -7.24 -9.89 -6.75
CA THR A 83 -8.13 -9.73 -5.61
C THR A 83 -7.63 -8.57 -4.77
N GLY A 84 -8.46 -7.58 -4.46
CA GLY A 84 -8.18 -6.49 -3.54
C GLY A 84 -8.93 -6.67 -2.23
N VAL A 85 -8.27 -6.48 -1.09
CA VAL A 85 -8.92 -6.49 0.23
C VAL A 85 -8.68 -5.17 0.95
N ASP A 86 -9.72 -4.65 1.61
CA ASP A 86 -9.65 -3.42 2.40
C ASP A 86 -10.71 -3.46 3.52
N PRO A 87 -10.45 -2.91 4.71
CA PRO A 87 -11.44 -2.84 5.78
C PRO A 87 -12.51 -1.77 5.56
N SER A 88 -12.31 -0.80 4.65
CA SER A 88 -13.24 0.28 4.37
C SER A 88 -14.19 -0.08 3.22
N GLU A 89 -15.46 -0.30 3.54
CA GLU A 89 -16.48 -0.53 2.49
C GLU A 89 -16.65 0.69 1.57
N LYS A 90 -16.43 1.91 2.08
CA LYS A 90 -16.50 3.12 1.26
C LYS A 90 -15.37 3.21 0.25
N SER A 91 -14.14 2.87 0.67
CA SER A 91 -13.00 2.75 -0.25
C SER A 91 -13.26 1.70 -1.32
N LEU A 92 -13.76 0.52 -0.93
CA LEU A 92 -14.11 -0.55 -1.86
C LEU A 92 -15.25 -0.16 -2.81
N ALA A 93 -16.23 0.61 -2.35
CA ALA A 93 -17.29 1.12 -3.22
C ALA A 93 -16.72 2.08 -4.29
N ALA A 94 -15.79 2.97 -3.90
CA ALA A 94 -15.08 3.84 -4.84
C ALA A 94 -14.24 3.02 -5.84
N ALA A 95 -13.52 1.99 -5.36
CA ALA A 95 -12.72 1.09 -6.19
C ALA A 95 -13.57 0.35 -7.22
N ARG A 96 -14.68 -0.28 -6.80
CA ARG A 96 -15.61 -0.97 -7.69
C ARG A 96 -16.22 -0.03 -8.75
N ALA A 97 -16.59 1.18 -8.33
CA ALA A 97 -17.18 2.17 -9.24
C ALA A 97 -16.14 2.64 -10.28
N HIS A 98 -14.87 2.83 -9.90
CA HIS A 98 -13.83 3.26 -10.83
C HIS A 98 -13.44 2.12 -11.78
N ALA A 99 -13.20 0.91 -11.28
CA ALA A 99 -12.89 -0.26 -12.10
C ALA A 99 -13.98 -0.52 -13.16
N ALA A 100 -15.27 -0.42 -12.77
CA ALA A 100 -16.38 -0.58 -13.71
C ALA A 100 -16.37 0.49 -14.83
N ARG A 101 -16.07 1.76 -14.50
CA ARG A 101 -15.92 2.84 -15.50
C ARG A 101 -14.72 2.61 -16.42
N SER A 102 -13.65 2.04 -15.90
CA SER A 102 -12.41 1.74 -16.64
C SER A 102 -12.49 0.41 -17.42
N GLY A 103 -13.59 -0.35 -17.31
CA GLY A 103 -13.75 -1.66 -17.94
C GLY A 103 -12.81 -2.73 -17.39
N LEU A 104 -12.33 -2.56 -16.14
CA LEU A 104 -11.43 -3.47 -15.47
C LEU A 104 -12.21 -4.40 -14.52
N SER A 105 -11.71 -5.63 -14.34
CA SER A 105 -12.29 -6.62 -13.43
C SER A 105 -11.35 -6.92 -12.29
N VAL A 106 -11.73 -6.51 -11.08
CA VAL A 106 -11.01 -6.79 -9.82
C VAL A 106 -11.99 -7.41 -8.83
N ASP A 107 -11.58 -8.44 -8.13
CA ASP A 107 -12.37 -9.06 -7.05
C ASP A 107 -12.12 -8.32 -5.74
N TYR A 108 -12.92 -7.29 -5.45
CA TYR A 108 -12.82 -6.50 -4.22
C TYR A 108 -13.61 -7.11 -3.06
N ARG A 109 -12.93 -7.38 -1.93
CA ARG A 109 -13.52 -8.01 -0.74
C ARG A 109 -13.27 -7.19 0.52
N LEU A 110 -14.29 -7.12 1.39
CA LEU A 110 -14.18 -6.49 2.71
C LEU A 110 -13.43 -7.43 3.65
N ALA A 111 -12.20 -7.06 4.04
CA ALA A 111 -11.38 -7.80 4.98
C ALA A 111 -10.25 -6.93 5.52
N THR A 112 -9.78 -7.23 6.74
CA THR A 112 -8.56 -6.63 7.30
C THR A 112 -7.33 -7.45 6.93
N ALA A 113 -6.17 -6.82 6.96
CA ALA A 113 -4.89 -7.48 6.69
C ALA A 113 -4.58 -8.62 7.69
N GLU A 114 -5.07 -8.51 8.92
CA GLU A 114 -4.90 -9.53 9.97
C GLU A 114 -5.80 -10.75 9.77
N ASN A 115 -6.83 -10.65 8.94
CA ASN A 115 -7.85 -11.69 8.76
C ASN A 115 -7.79 -12.40 7.40
N LEU A 116 -6.69 -12.31 6.67
CA LEU A 116 -6.51 -12.90 5.34
C LEU A 116 -6.85 -14.40 5.29
N VAL A 117 -6.46 -15.15 6.31
CA VAL A 117 -6.72 -16.60 6.39
C VAL A 117 -8.22 -16.89 6.43
N SER A 118 -9.00 -16.02 7.04
CA SER A 118 -10.46 -16.18 7.14
C SER A 118 -11.21 -15.81 5.84
N CYS A 119 -10.52 -15.24 4.85
CA CYS A 119 -11.13 -14.90 3.56
C CYS A 119 -11.41 -16.13 2.67
N ASN A 120 -10.98 -17.32 3.08
CA ASN A 120 -11.19 -18.61 2.39
C ASN A 120 -10.86 -18.51 0.89
N PHE A 121 -9.67 -17.99 0.57
CA PHE A 121 -9.19 -18.00 -0.81
C PHE A 121 -9.04 -19.43 -1.30
N THR A 122 -9.57 -19.74 -2.48
CA THR A 122 -9.59 -21.11 -3.03
C THR A 122 -8.20 -21.59 -3.43
N ASP A 123 -7.36 -20.67 -3.89
CA ASP A 123 -6.02 -20.96 -4.38
C ASP A 123 -5.02 -19.93 -3.85
N PRO A 124 -3.76 -20.33 -3.64
CA PRO A 124 -2.73 -19.39 -3.23
C PRO A 124 -2.44 -18.34 -4.31
N PHE A 125 -1.84 -17.22 -3.90
CA PHE A 125 -1.45 -16.14 -4.78
C PHE A 125 0.01 -16.30 -5.22
N ASP A 126 0.29 -15.99 -6.49
CA ASP A 126 1.67 -15.89 -7.00
C ASP A 126 2.37 -14.66 -6.44
N LEU A 127 1.61 -13.58 -6.27
CA LEU A 127 2.07 -12.30 -5.77
C LEU A 127 1.12 -11.77 -4.70
N VAL A 128 1.69 -11.18 -3.65
CA VAL A 128 0.96 -10.42 -2.64
C VAL A 128 1.59 -9.04 -2.55
N PHE A 129 0.77 -8.01 -2.42
CA PHE A 129 1.22 -6.63 -2.25
C PHE A 129 0.68 -6.08 -0.93
N ALA A 130 1.57 -5.47 -0.14
CA ALA A 130 1.26 -4.71 1.07
C ALA A 130 1.95 -3.34 0.94
N VAL A 131 1.25 -2.39 0.34
CA VAL A 131 1.81 -1.11 -0.10
C VAL A 131 1.10 0.03 0.60
N ASP A 132 1.81 0.79 1.43
CA ASP A 132 1.26 1.81 2.34
C ASP A 132 0.19 1.21 3.29
N VAL A 133 0.48 0.03 3.86
CA VAL A 133 -0.45 -0.75 4.70
C VAL A 133 0.17 -1.15 6.03
N LEU A 134 1.42 -1.63 6.04
CA LEU A 134 2.02 -2.26 7.21
C LEU A 134 2.18 -1.31 8.41
N GLU A 135 2.22 -0.01 8.19
CA GLU A 135 2.20 1.05 9.20
C GLU A 135 0.81 1.35 9.75
N HIS A 136 -0.24 0.82 9.11
CA HIS A 136 -1.65 1.03 9.50
C HIS A 136 -2.30 -0.20 10.15
N VAL A 137 -1.65 -1.37 10.12
CA VAL A 137 -2.21 -2.60 10.72
C VAL A 137 -2.04 -2.62 12.24
N ASP A 138 -3.01 -3.15 12.96
CA ASP A 138 -2.94 -3.24 14.43
C ASP A 138 -2.02 -4.38 14.89
N ASP A 139 -1.98 -5.50 14.14
CA ASP A 139 -1.12 -6.65 14.42
C ASP A 139 -0.30 -7.03 13.19
N ARG A 140 0.90 -6.48 13.10
CA ARG A 140 1.84 -6.73 12.00
C ARG A 140 2.29 -8.18 11.92
N ASP A 141 2.56 -8.81 13.05
CA ASP A 141 3.04 -10.20 13.06
C ASP A 141 1.94 -11.14 12.54
N ARG A 142 0.69 -10.92 12.94
CA ARG A 142 -0.47 -11.64 12.40
C ARG A 142 -0.68 -11.38 10.92
N THR A 143 -0.52 -10.14 10.46
CA THR A 143 -0.59 -9.77 9.04
C THR A 143 0.47 -10.52 8.24
N LEU A 144 1.75 -10.49 8.66
CA LEU A 144 2.83 -11.18 7.96
C LEU A 144 2.67 -12.70 7.96
N ALA A 145 2.13 -13.28 9.04
CA ALA A 145 1.78 -14.70 9.09
C ALA A 145 0.65 -15.03 8.12
N GLY A 146 -0.36 -14.17 8.01
CA GLY A 146 -1.44 -14.30 7.04
C GLY A 146 -0.94 -14.23 5.59
N VAL A 147 -0.06 -13.27 5.29
CA VAL A 147 0.60 -13.15 3.98
C VAL A 147 1.33 -14.45 3.61
N ALA A 148 2.13 -14.99 4.53
CA ALA A 148 2.86 -16.23 4.29
C ALA A 148 1.93 -17.42 4.00
N GLN A 149 0.73 -17.46 4.58
CA GLN A 149 -0.21 -18.55 4.36
C GLN A 149 -0.92 -18.46 3.01
N VAL A 150 -1.26 -17.26 2.56
CA VAL A 150 -1.99 -17.06 1.29
C VAL A 150 -1.07 -17.00 0.07
N LEU A 151 0.22 -16.71 0.25
CA LEU A 151 1.21 -16.66 -0.82
C LEU A 151 1.62 -18.09 -1.23
N ALA A 152 1.74 -18.37 -2.50
CA ALA A 152 2.22 -19.65 -3.01
C ALA A 152 3.68 -19.92 -2.58
N PRO A 153 4.11 -21.18 -2.42
CA PRO A 153 5.52 -21.50 -2.27
C PRO A 153 6.32 -20.95 -3.46
N GLY A 154 7.38 -20.19 -3.19
CA GLY A 154 8.14 -19.47 -4.22
C GLY A 154 7.44 -18.22 -4.76
N GLY A 155 6.29 -17.85 -4.23
CA GLY A 155 5.59 -16.62 -4.55
C GLY A 155 6.28 -15.39 -3.96
N GLY A 156 5.95 -14.21 -4.49
CA GLY A 156 6.59 -12.94 -4.15
C GLY A 156 5.68 -12.00 -3.35
N LEU A 157 6.22 -11.40 -2.30
CA LEU A 157 5.61 -10.27 -1.60
C LEU A 157 6.26 -8.97 -2.06
N GLY A 158 5.49 -8.04 -2.61
CA GLY A 158 5.87 -6.64 -2.81
C GLY A 158 5.40 -5.79 -1.61
N PHE A 159 6.25 -4.93 -1.10
CA PHE A 159 5.90 -4.06 0.02
C PHE A 159 6.42 -2.64 -0.17
N LEU A 160 5.73 -1.69 0.46
CA LEU A 160 6.16 -0.30 0.62
C LEU A 160 5.68 0.19 1.97
N THR A 161 6.53 0.91 2.71
CA THR A 161 6.21 1.51 4.01
C THR A 161 7.19 2.62 4.36
N HIS A 162 6.97 3.28 5.50
CA HIS A 162 7.81 4.36 6.01
C HIS A 162 8.79 3.87 7.08
N ASN A 163 10.04 4.37 6.99
CA ASN A 163 11.07 4.05 7.97
C ASN A 163 10.88 4.88 9.25
N ARG A 164 11.11 4.29 10.42
CA ARG A 164 11.01 4.98 11.71
C ARG A 164 12.26 5.81 11.98
N THR A 165 12.41 6.94 11.28
CA THR A 165 13.48 7.91 11.43
C THR A 165 12.95 9.33 11.64
N ILE A 166 13.78 10.22 12.18
CA ILE A 166 13.41 11.64 12.31
C ILE A 166 13.13 12.26 10.93
N ALA A 167 13.89 11.88 9.92
CA ALA A 167 13.66 12.38 8.56
C ALA A 167 12.29 11.95 8.01
N ALA A 168 11.87 10.70 8.24
CA ALA A 168 10.55 10.23 7.86
C ALA A 168 9.44 10.96 8.64
N PHE A 169 9.62 11.17 9.96
CA PHE A 169 8.70 11.98 10.75
C PHE A 169 8.52 13.39 10.14
N LEU A 170 9.63 14.05 9.83
CA LEU A 170 9.59 15.41 9.29
C LEU A 170 8.95 15.48 7.89
N GLN A 171 9.24 14.51 7.01
CA GLN A 171 8.73 14.55 5.64
C GLN A 171 7.31 14.01 5.49
N VAL A 172 6.98 12.88 6.16
CA VAL A 172 5.70 12.20 5.96
C VAL A 172 4.63 12.74 6.90
N ILE A 173 4.98 13.06 8.15
CA ILE A 173 4.00 13.55 9.13
C ILE A 173 4.02 15.07 9.17
N TRP A 174 5.15 15.68 9.58
CA TRP A 174 5.17 17.12 9.83
C TRP A 174 4.91 17.93 8.55
N ASP A 175 5.60 17.61 7.46
CA ASP A 175 5.50 18.39 6.22
C ASP A 175 4.15 18.17 5.51
N GLU A 176 3.72 16.91 5.35
CA GLU A 176 2.50 16.62 4.59
C GLU A 176 1.21 16.86 5.39
N GLU A 177 1.19 16.58 6.71
CA GLU A 177 -0.02 16.73 7.52
C GLU A 177 -0.16 18.14 8.15
N TYR A 178 0.95 18.77 8.59
CA TYR A 178 0.90 20.02 9.37
C TYR A 178 1.40 21.26 8.62
N VAL A 179 2.21 21.11 7.58
CA VAL A 179 2.72 22.27 6.82
C VAL A 179 1.96 22.45 5.51
N HIS A 180 1.90 21.42 4.69
CA HIS A 180 1.26 21.48 3.38
C HIS A 180 -0.19 21.01 3.37
N HIS A 181 -0.63 20.33 4.42
CA HIS A 181 -1.98 19.75 4.52
C HIS A 181 -2.39 18.94 3.28
N THR A 182 -1.41 18.26 2.67
CA THR A 182 -1.63 17.33 1.56
C THR A 182 -2.22 16.02 2.06
N MET A 183 -1.98 15.69 3.33
CA MET A 183 -2.59 14.59 4.06
C MET A 183 -3.35 15.12 5.28
N PRO A 184 -4.37 14.40 5.78
CA PRO A 184 -5.10 14.79 6.98
C PRO A 184 -4.23 14.74 8.22
N GLU A 185 -4.42 15.68 9.13
CA GLU A 185 -3.73 15.65 10.42
C GLU A 185 -4.07 14.39 11.22
N GLY A 186 -3.04 13.68 11.66
CA GLY A 186 -3.16 12.45 12.46
C GLY A 186 -3.41 11.18 11.61
N LEU A 187 -3.16 11.23 10.30
CA LEU A 187 -3.25 10.05 9.46
C LEU A 187 -2.20 9.02 9.85
N HIS A 188 -0.95 9.46 10.02
CA HIS A 188 0.15 8.57 10.39
C HIS A 188 0.47 8.66 11.88
N ASP A 189 0.87 7.50 12.44
CA ASP A 189 1.47 7.39 13.76
C ASP A 189 2.95 6.99 13.61
N PHE A 190 3.86 7.87 14.03
CA PHE A 190 5.30 7.62 13.96
C PHE A 190 5.74 6.33 14.68
N ALA A 191 5.06 5.96 15.76
CA ALA A 191 5.37 4.73 16.49
C ALA A 191 5.10 3.46 15.66
N ARG A 192 4.23 3.55 14.66
CA ARG A 192 3.88 2.44 13.75
C ARG A 192 4.82 2.33 12.55
N PHE A 193 5.65 3.34 12.27
CA PHE A 193 6.66 3.28 11.21
C PHE A 193 7.64 2.14 11.46
N ILE A 194 8.17 1.54 10.41
CA ILE A 194 8.85 0.25 10.44
C ILE A 194 10.28 0.40 9.94
N THR A 195 11.26 0.05 10.76
CA THR A 195 12.63 0.03 10.24
C THR A 195 12.83 -1.15 9.27
N PRO A 196 13.74 -1.01 8.27
CA PRO A 196 14.06 -2.11 7.36
C PRO A 196 14.47 -3.40 8.08
N GLY A 197 15.18 -3.28 9.22
CA GLY A 197 15.57 -4.42 10.08
C GLY A 197 14.36 -5.13 10.68
N GLU A 198 13.43 -4.38 11.33
CA GLU A 198 12.22 -4.95 11.91
C GLU A 198 11.36 -5.67 10.87
N LEU A 199 11.23 -5.09 9.66
CA LEU A 199 10.47 -5.73 8.59
C LEU A 199 11.17 -7.01 8.10
N THR A 200 12.50 -6.96 7.91
CA THR A 200 13.29 -8.13 7.51
C THR A 200 13.14 -9.27 8.51
N ASP A 201 13.28 -8.98 9.81
CA ASP A 201 13.13 -9.98 10.87
C ASP A 201 11.69 -10.57 10.91
N GLY A 202 10.67 -9.71 10.75
CA GLY A 202 9.26 -10.15 10.69
C GLY A 202 9.01 -11.07 9.49
N LEU A 203 9.52 -10.74 8.33
CA LEU A 203 9.42 -11.56 7.12
C LEU A 203 10.15 -12.89 7.27
N GLN A 204 11.36 -12.89 7.82
CA GLN A 204 12.14 -14.12 8.04
C GLN A 204 11.44 -15.08 9.00
N ARG A 205 10.88 -14.59 10.11
CA ARG A 205 10.10 -15.42 11.05
C ARG A 205 8.93 -16.13 10.37
N ASN A 206 8.42 -15.58 9.28
CA ASN A 206 7.31 -16.13 8.51
C ASN A 206 7.75 -16.83 7.21
N GLY A 207 9.03 -17.22 7.09
CA GLY A 207 9.55 -17.98 5.95
C GLY A 207 9.63 -17.18 4.65
N MET A 208 9.76 -15.86 4.74
CA MET A 208 9.96 -14.97 3.59
C MET A 208 11.35 -14.33 3.66
N VAL A 209 12.06 -14.31 2.55
CA VAL A 209 13.43 -13.77 2.46
C VAL A 209 13.43 -12.53 1.59
N VAL A 210 13.79 -11.39 2.18
CA VAL A 210 13.96 -10.13 1.45
C VAL A 210 15.04 -10.28 0.38
N GLN A 211 14.74 -9.85 -0.83
CA GLN A 211 15.63 -9.92 -1.98
C GLN A 211 16.24 -8.55 -2.32
N GLU A 212 15.44 -7.50 -2.25
CA GLU A 212 15.88 -6.13 -2.53
C GLU A 212 15.02 -5.14 -1.74
N MET A 213 15.63 -4.05 -1.28
CA MET A 213 14.95 -2.84 -0.82
C MET A 213 15.54 -1.62 -1.52
N LYS A 214 14.69 -0.65 -1.86
CA LYS A 214 15.04 0.65 -2.44
C LYS A 214 14.26 1.74 -1.73
N GLY A 215 14.87 2.89 -1.56
CA GLY A 215 14.18 4.09 -1.11
C GLY A 215 13.44 4.77 -2.24
N ILE A 216 12.55 5.68 -1.88
CA ILE A 216 11.83 6.54 -2.81
C ILE A 216 12.16 7.99 -2.47
N ALA A 217 12.67 8.74 -3.45
CA ALA A 217 13.00 10.15 -3.33
C ALA A 217 12.28 10.97 -4.41
N ARG A 218 12.28 12.29 -4.26
CA ARG A 218 11.93 13.23 -5.34
C ARG A 218 13.15 13.41 -6.24
N ALA A 219 12.96 13.42 -7.55
CA ALA A 219 14.03 13.71 -8.49
C ALA A 219 14.58 15.14 -8.26
N GLU A 220 15.89 15.29 -8.37
CA GLU A 220 16.58 16.59 -8.19
C GLU A 220 16.39 17.54 -9.39
N ASP A 221 15.69 17.10 -10.44
CA ASP A 221 15.44 17.86 -11.68
C ASP A 221 14.33 18.91 -11.57
N GLY A 222 13.77 19.11 -10.37
CA GLY A 222 12.69 20.08 -10.12
C GLY A 222 11.31 19.65 -10.63
N THR A 223 11.19 18.48 -11.26
CA THR A 223 9.89 17.98 -11.78
C THR A 223 8.96 17.45 -10.69
N GLY A 224 9.48 17.19 -9.49
CA GLY A 224 8.74 16.52 -8.40
C GLY A 224 8.50 15.02 -8.64
N ARG A 225 9.00 14.46 -9.74
CA ARG A 225 8.87 13.04 -10.08
C ARG A 225 9.52 12.17 -8.99
N ARG A 226 8.87 11.06 -8.66
CA ARG A 226 9.43 10.07 -7.73
C ARG A 226 10.43 9.18 -8.45
N VAL A 227 11.53 8.84 -7.78
CA VAL A 227 12.62 7.98 -8.29
C VAL A 227 13.08 7.01 -7.21
N LEU A 228 13.64 5.89 -7.64
CA LEU A 228 14.28 4.93 -6.74
C LEU A 228 15.68 5.39 -6.36
N THR A 229 16.07 5.08 -5.12
CA THR A 229 17.39 5.37 -4.56
C THR A 229 17.84 4.23 -3.66
N ASP A 230 19.10 4.22 -3.26
CA ASP A 230 19.61 3.28 -2.25
C ASP A 230 19.41 3.80 -0.81
N ASP A 231 18.98 5.04 -0.64
CA ASP A 231 18.69 5.63 0.66
C ASP A 231 17.31 5.22 1.18
N LEU A 232 17.30 4.38 2.21
CA LEU A 232 16.07 3.87 2.87
C LEU A 232 15.58 4.77 4.01
N THR A 233 16.08 6.00 4.12
CA THR A 233 15.88 6.83 5.33
C THR A 233 14.42 7.23 5.54
N VAL A 234 13.62 7.45 4.49
CA VAL A 234 12.24 7.95 4.62
C VAL A 234 11.22 6.89 4.25
N THR A 235 10.98 6.71 2.99
CA THR A 235 10.03 5.72 2.44
C THR A 235 10.82 4.70 1.66
N TYR A 236 10.51 3.43 1.85
CA TYR A 236 11.17 2.36 1.13
C TYR A 236 10.17 1.32 0.63
N LEU A 237 10.48 0.73 -0.51
CA LEU A 237 9.80 -0.41 -1.07
C LEU A 237 10.79 -1.56 -1.24
N GLY A 238 10.25 -2.73 -1.38
CA GLY A 238 11.08 -3.92 -1.61
C GLY A 238 10.23 -5.12 -1.96
N TRP A 239 10.91 -6.26 -2.09
CA TRP A 239 10.24 -7.51 -2.29
C TRP A 239 10.92 -8.65 -1.55
N ALA A 240 10.13 -9.64 -1.20
CA ALA A 240 10.58 -10.85 -0.54
C ALA A 240 10.02 -12.09 -1.25
N LEU A 241 10.75 -13.19 -1.18
CA LEU A 241 10.34 -14.50 -1.68
C LEU A 241 9.89 -15.37 -0.51
N ARG A 242 8.72 -16.03 -0.65
CA ARG A 242 8.35 -17.12 0.25
C ARG A 242 9.25 -18.32 -0.04
N THR A 243 10.00 -18.74 0.98
CA THR A 243 10.78 -19.98 0.92
C THR A 243 9.82 -21.19 0.98
N ARG A 244 10.27 -22.30 0.44
CA ARG A 244 9.48 -23.55 0.38
C ARG A 244 9.19 -24.12 1.77
#